data_436b9d661f966e62fd75f4401cfc8e6b
#
_entry.id   436b9d661f966e62fd75f4401cfc8e6b
#
_cell.length_a   1.000
_cell.length_b   1.000
_cell.length_c   1.000
_cell.angle_alpha   90.00
_cell.angle_beta   90.00
_cell.angle_gamma   90.00
#
_symmetry.space_group_name_H-M   'P 1'
#
loop_
_entity.id
_entity.type
_entity.pdbx_description
1 polymer ?
#
loop_
_entity_poly.entity_id
_entity_poly.type
_entity_poly.pdbx_seq_one_letter_code
_entity_poly.pdbx_strand_id
1 'polypeptide(L)'
;ELKLQLLLEVTFLECSADYDRLINWYTTFYAHHKVTQGYTNRGQWLGAGMETSGNSQYLGFRLYHKKGSIDIFAHRSNPDLDYTMFIDSKDDPRAAEGNIKCLLDFGLSSKYYVTKDFVLELKYIFSDENNPLNKSQEGSRSSVHRFNNHIELSIEYKI
;
A
#
# COMPACT_ATOMS: atom_id res chain seq x y z
N GLU A 1 4.33 28.33 -17.75
CA GLU A 1 3.42 28.29 -16.59
C GLU A 1 3.77 27.04 -15.77
N LEU A 2 3.91 27.22 -14.45
CA LEU A 2 4.10 26.13 -13.49
C LEU A 2 2.77 25.87 -12.81
N LYS A 3 2.42 24.58 -12.63
CA LYS A 3 1.24 24.18 -11.87
C LYS A 3 1.65 23.14 -10.83
N LEU A 4 1.19 23.33 -9.60
CA LEU A 4 1.38 22.39 -8.52
C LEU A 4 0.05 21.66 -8.23
N GLN A 5 0.11 20.36 -8.10
CA GLN A 5 -1.00 19.52 -7.67
C GLN A 5 -0.62 18.80 -6.38
N LEU A 6 -1.50 18.84 -5.39
CA LEU A 6 -1.45 18.05 -4.18
C LEU A 6 -2.44 16.89 -4.34
N LEU A 7 -1.99 15.68 -4.02
CA LEU A 7 -2.80 14.46 -4.01
C LEU A 7 -2.76 13.90 -2.59
N LEU A 8 -3.94 13.70 -2.02
CA LEU A 8 -4.11 13.05 -0.73
C LEU A 8 -5.17 11.96 -0.90
N GLU A 9 -4.82 10.74 -0.54
CA GLU A 9 -5.75 9.62 -0.50
C GLU A 9 -5.61 8.88 0.82
N VAL A 10 -6.75 8.55 1.41
CA VAL A 10 -6.81 7.77 2.64
C VAL A 10 -7.86 6.68 2.44
N THR A 11 -7.45 5.44 2.64
CA THR A 11 -8.32 4.26 2.50
C THR A 11 -8.35 3.51 3.82
N PHE A 12 -9.56 3.18 4.28
CA PHE A 12 -9.80 2.35 5.44
C PHE A 12 -10.73 1.19 5.07
N LEU A 13 -10.25 -0.03 5.23
CA LEU A 13 -11.01 -1.27 5.08
C LEU A 13 -11.02 -2.07 6.39
N GLU A 14 -10.80 -1.40 7.50
CA GLU A 14 -10.80 -2.00 8.83
C GLU A 14 -12.22 -2.02 9.41
N CYS A 15 -12.49 -3.01 10.23
CA CYS A 15 -13.69 -3.04 11.05
C CYS A 15 -13.53 -2.19 12.31
N SER A 16 -14.64 -1.73 12.85
CA SER A 16 -14.60 -1.07 14.14
C SER A 16 -14.26 -2.06 15.26
N ALA A 17 -13.48 -1.61 16.24
CA ALA A 17 -13.12 -2.42 17.41
C ALA A 17 -14.35 -2.91 18.20
N ASP A 18 -15.47 -2.19 18.14
CA ASP A 18 -16.74 -2.61 18.76
C ASP A 18 -17.36 -3.81 18.06
N TYR A 19 -17.25 -3.85 16.73
CA TYR A 19 -17.74 -4.96 15.92
C TYR A 19 -16.94 -6.24 16.19
N ASP A 20 -15.62 -6.17 16.21
CA ASP A 20 -14.74 -7.31 16.48
C ASP A 20 -14.96 -7.90 17.88
N ARG A 21 -15.24 -7.07 18.89
CA ARG A 21 -15.55 -7.52 20.25
C ARG A 21 -16.90 -8.22 20.38
N LEU A 22 -17.89 -7.79 19.60
CA LEU A 22 -19.25 -8.33 19.67
C LEU A 22 -19.39 -9.66 18.94
N ILE A 23 -18.67 -9.87 17.86
CA ILE A 23 -18.91 -10.99 16.94
C ILE A 23 -17.86 -12.09 17.09
N ASN A 24 -16.72 -11.80 17.72
CA ASN A 24 -15.59 -12.74 17.83
C ASN A 24 -15.19 -13.39 16.49
N TRP A 25 -15.25 -12.58 15.43
CA TRP A 25 -15.03 -12.96 14.05
C TRP A 25 -14.42 -11.77 13.32
N TYR A 26 -13.32 -11.97 12.60
CA TYR A 26 -12.80 -10.92 11.76
C TYR A 26 -13.68 -10.73 10.52
N THR A 27 -13.95 -9.50 10.17
CA THR A 27 -14.64 -9.17 8.93
C THR A 27 -13.61 -8.83 7.86
N THR A 28 -13.91 -9.29 6.67
CA THR A 28 -13.06 -9.06 5.51
C THR A 28 -13.85 -8.36 4.43
N PHE A 29 -13.30 -7.29 3.87
CA PHE A 29 -13.80 -6.74 2.62
C PHE A 29 -13.45 -7.71 1.49
N TYR A 30 -14.28 -7.77 0.47
CA TYR A 30 -14.07 -8.57 -0.74
C TYR A 30 -13.98 -10.10 -0.56
N ALA A 31 -14.11 -10.62 0.64
CA ALA A 31 -14.11 -12.05 0.91
C ALA A 31 -15.27 -12.45 1.81
N HIS A 32 -15.71 -13.71 1.71
CA HIS A 32 -16.75 -14.28 2.58
C HIS A 32 -16.48 -15.77 2.77
N HIS A 33 -16.76 -16.31 3.97
CA HIS A 33 -16.51 -17.73 4.29
C HIS A 33 -17.19 -18.72 3.34
N LYS A 34 -18.32 -18.35 2.73
CA LYS A 34 -19.02 -19.18 1.73
C LYS A 34 -18.52 -18.98 0.30
N VAL A 35 -17.81 -17.88 0.05
CA VAL A 35 -17.26 -17.53 -1.26
C VAL A 35 -15.77 -17.30 -1.10
N THR A 36 -15.04 -18.39 -0.95
CA THR A 36 -13.60 -18.38 -0.65
C THR A 36 -12.75 -17.70 -1.74
N GLN A 37 -13.25 -17.67 -2.99
CA GLN A 37 -12.59 -16.95 -4.07
C GLN A 37 -12.61 -15.43 -3.83
N GLY A 38 -13.59 -14.91 -3.10
CA GLY A 38 -13.74 -13.48 -2.86
C GLY A 38 -14.00 -12.66 -4.12
N TYR A 39 -13.83 -11.34 -4.03
CA TYR A 39 -13.96 -10.40 -5.14
C TYR A 39 -12.66 -10.32 -5.93
N THR A 40 -12.38 -11.40 -6.67
CA THR A 40 -11.15 -11.54 -7.44
C THR A 40 -11.41 -11.88 -8.90
N ASN A 41 -10.43 -11.57 -9.75
CA ASN A 41 -10.38 -12.03 -11.13
C ASN A 41 -9.02 -12.69 -11.38
N ARG A 42 -9.02 -13.97 -11.76
CA ARG A 42 -7.80 -14.76 -12.00
C ARG A 42 -6.80 -14.70 -10.82
N GLY A 43 -7.31 -14.69 -9.59
CA GLY A 43 -6.50 -14.62 -8.37
C GLY A 43 -6.01 -13.21 -8.00
N GLN A 44 -6.40 -12.18 -8.73
CA GLN A 44 -6.09 -10.79 -8.40
C GLN A 44 -7.30 -10.11 -7.77
N TRP A 45 -7.09 -9.35 -6.68
CA TRP A 45 -8.12 -8.56 -6.04
C TRP A 45 -8.61 -7.45 -6.98
N LEU A 46 -9.94 -7.30 -7.10
CA LEU A 46 -10.57 -6.26 -7.92
C LEU A 46 -10.84 -4.96 -7.14
N GLY A 47 -10.54 -4.95 -5.86
CA GLY A 47 -10.73 -3.81 -4.97
C GLY A 47 -9.44 -3.03 -4.71
N ALA A 48 -9.40 -2.35 -3.57
CA ALA A 48 -8.19 -1.65 -3.11
C ALA A 48 -7.02 -2.63 -2.91
N GLY A 49 -5.81 -2.19 -3.24
CA GLY A 49 -4.60 -3.02 -3.20
C GLY A 49 -4.12 -3.41 -1.79
N MET A 50 -4.97 -3.26 -0.78
CA MET A 50 -4.72 -3.64 0.61
C MET A 50 -5.32 -4.98 1.01
N GLU A 51 -5.70 -5.79 0.02
CA GLU A 51 -6.26 -7.11 0.23
C GLU A 51 -7.64 -7.05 0.93
N THR A 52 -7.89 -7.88 1.96
CA THR A 52 -9.21 -8.03 2.56
C THR A 52 -9.52 -7.04 3.67
N SER A 53 -8.51 -6.43 4.25
CA SER A 53 -8.64 -5.42 5.30
C SER A 53 -7.38 -4.55 5.38
N GLY A 54 -7.44 -3.47 6.12
CA GLY A 54 -6.28 -2.64 6.36
C GLY A 54 -6.50 -1.16 6.06
N ASN A 55 -5.43 -0.42 6.10
CA ASN A 55 -5.45 1.01 5.83
C ASN A 55 -4.28 1.46 4.96
N SER A 56 -4.48 2.53 4.21
CA SER A 56 -3.40 3.20 3.50
C SER A 56 -3.56 4.71 3.50
N GLN A 57 -2.43 5.39 3.43
CA GLN A 57 -2.33 6.83 3.30
C GLN A 57 -1.34 7.14 2.17
N TYR A 58 -1.77 7.92 1.22
CA TYR A 58 -0.96 8.40 0.11
C TYR A 58 -0.91 9.92 0.13
N LEU A 59 0.29 10.47 0.02
CA LEU A 59 0.53 11.89 -0.14
C LEU A 59 1.44 12.07 -1.35
N GLY A 60 0.99 12.84 -2.32
CA GLY A 60 1.75 13.12 -3.54
C GLY A 60 1.76 14.61 -3.90
N PHE A 61 2.89 15.05 -4.44
CA PHE A 61 3.06 16.37 -5.02
C PHE A 61 3.49 16.20 -6.46
N ARG A 62 2.77 16.85 -7.37
CA ARG A 62 3.08 16.87 -8.79
C ARG A 62 3.32 18.30 -9.25
N LEU A 63 4.48 18.55 -9.80
CA LEU A 63 4.84 19.83 -10.43
C LEU A 63 4.80 19.67 -11.94
N TYR A 64 3.88 20.40 -12.58
CA TYR A 64 3.82 20.50 -14.03
C TYR A 64 4.66 21.66 -14.52
N HIS A 65 5.41 21.45 -15.58
CA HIS A 65 6.16 22.47 -16.28
C HIS A 65 5.95 22.36 -17.80
N LYS A 66 6.49 23.32 -18.58
CA LYS A 66 6.23 23.39 -20.03
C LYS A 66 6.57 22.12 -20.82
N LYS A 67 7.48 21.28 -20.31
CA LYS A 67 7.97 20.09 -21.00
C LYS A 67 7.69 18.78 -20.24
N GLY A 68 6.83 18.79 -19.24
CA GLY A 68 6.51 17.57 -18.51
C GLY A 68 6.05 17.79 -17.10
N SER A 69 6.27 16.76 -16.26
CA SER A 69 5.97 16.80 -14.82
C SER A 69 7.06 16.10 -14.00
N ILE A 70 7.13 16.48 -12.75
CA ILE A 70 7.90 15.81 -11.72
C ILE A 70 6.95 15.48 -10.59
N ASP A 71 6.94 14.23 -10.15
CA ASP A 71 6.10 13.72 -9.08
C ASP A 71 6.96 13.20 -7.95
N ILE A 72 6.63 13.55 -6.72
CA ILE A 72 7.16 12.92 -5.50
C ILE A 72 6.00 12.44 -4.67
N PHE A 73 6.13 11.27 -4.05
CA PHE A 73 5.09 10.74 -3.20
C PHE A 73 5.64 9.94 -2.03
N ALA A 74 4.84 9.85 -0.98
CA ALA A 74 4.97 8.92 0.10
C ALA A 74 3.67 8.13 0.23
N HIS A 75 3.78 6.83 0.41
CA HIS A 75 2.66 5.93 0.60
C HIS A 75 2.94 5.01 1.78
N ARG A 76 2.00 4.92 2.70
CA ARG A 76 2.03 3.99 3.81
C ARG A 76 0.84 3.06 3.68
N SER A 77 1.03 1.76 3.90
CA SER A 77 -0.07 0.80 3.98
C SER A 77 0.18 -0.29 5.03
N ASN A 78 -0.92 -0.73 5.63
CA ASN A 78 -0.98 -1.91 6.49
C ASN A 78 -1.99 -2.87 5.88
N PRO A 79 -1.57 -3.83 5.04
CA PRO A 79 -2.47 -4.81 4.47
C PRO A 79 -2.87 -5.87 5.50
N ASP A 80 -4.07 -6.44 5.33
CA ASP A 80 -4.61 -7.54 6.15
C ASP A 80 -4.56 -7.32 7.67
N LEU A 81 -4.75 -6.08 8.11
CA LEU A 81 -4.59 -5.69 9.50
C LEU A 81 -5.55 -6.44 10.42
N ASP A 82 -6.85 -6.48 10.09
CA ASP A 82 -7.87 -7.13 10.93
C ASP A 82 -7.63 -8.63 11.05
N TYR A 83 -7.22 -9.28 9.95
CA TYR A 83 -6.88 -10.71 9.98
C TYR A 83 -5.70 -10.99 10.89
N THR A 84 -4.63 -10.21 10.79
CA THR A 84 -3.45 -10.35 11.62
C THR A 84 -3.79 -10.16 13.10
N MET A 85 -4.53 -9.10 13.43
CA MET A 85 -4.98 -8.82 14.78
C MET A 85 -5.89 -9.92 15.33
N PHE A 86 -6.79 -10.46 14.52
CA PHE A 86 -7.70 -11.54 14.93
C PHE A 86 -6.95 -12.83 15.24
N ILE A 87 -6.00 -13.24 14.42
CA ILE A 87 -5.24 -14.48 14.61
C ILE A 87 -4.40 -14.40 15.88
N ASP A 88 -3.70 -13.30 16.08
CA ASP A 88 -2.78 -13.12 17.18
C ASP A 88 -3.49 -12.86 18.52
N SER A 89 -4.67 -12.24 18.48
CA SER A 89 -5.44 -11.94 19.71
C SER A 89 -6.07 -13.16 20.36
N LYS A 90 -6.07 -14.33 19.70
CA LYS A 90 -6.63 -15.55 20.29
C LYS A 90 -5.88 -16.05 21.52
N ASP A 91 -4.55 -15.89 21.51
CA ASP A 91 -3.69 -16.38 22.57
C ASP A 91 -3.18 -15.26 23.49
N ASP A 92 -2.84 -14.10 22.93
CA ASP A 92 -2.45 -12.88 23.67
C ASP A 92 -2.83 -11.60 22.88
N PRO A 93 -3.74 -10.76 23.39
CA PRO A 93 -4.11 -9.50 22.72
C PRO A 93 -2.95 -8.55 22.48
N ARG A 94 -1.85 -8.68 23.23
CA ARG A 94 -0.65 -7.84 23.07
C ARG A 94 0.32 -8.37 22.01
N ALA A 95 0.23 -9.63 21.67
CA ALA A 95 1.05 -10.23 20.62
C ALA A 95 0.72 -9.64 19.23
N ALA A 96 -0.53 -9.28 19.02
CA ALA A 96 -1.00 -8.70 17.76
C ALA A 96 -0.27 -7.42 17.37
N GLU A 97 0.04 -6.55 18.33
CA GLU A 97 0.70 -5.26 18.05
C GLU A 97 2.11 -5.42 17.44
N GLY A 98 2.80 -6.52 17.75
CA GLY A 98 4.13 -6.81 17.22
C GLY A 98 4.16 -7.47 15.84
N ASN A 99 3.00 -7.93 15.34
CA ASN A 99 2.92 -8.75 14.14
C ASN A 99 2.44 -7.99 12.90
N ILE A 100 2.08 -6.73 13.07
CA ILE A 100 1.55 -5.91 11.99
C ILE A 100 2.63 -5.62 10.95
N LYS A 101 2.31 -5.93 9.69
CA LYS A 101 3.10 -5.57 8.54
C LYS A 101 2.81 -4.10 8.16
N CYS A 102 3.86 -3.34 7.90
CA CYS A 102 3.77 -1.97 7.41
C CYS A 102 4.65 -1.79 6.17
N LEU A 103 4.07 -1.27 5.12
CA LEU A 103 4.76 -0.89 3.89
C LEU A 103 4.89 0.62 3.84
N LEU A 104 6.10 1.10 3.57
CA LEU A 104 6.41 2.50 3.35
C LEU A 104 7.10 2.64 2.00
N ASP A 105 6.46 3.33 1.07
CA ASP A 105 6.99 3.62 -0.24
C ASP A 105 7.25 5.11 -0.40
N PHE A 106 8.43 5.44 -0.94
CA PHE A 106 8.79 6.79 -1.36
C PHE A 106 9.13 6.76 -2.83
N GLY A 107 8.44 7.55 -3.61
CA GLY A 107 8.61 7.55 -5.06
C GLY A 107 8.94 8.93 -5.61
N LEU A 108 9.74 8.89 -6.67
CA LEU A 108 10.03 10.01 -7.53
C LEU A 108 9.78 9.57 -8.97
N SER A 109 8.98 10.33 -9.72
CA SER A 109 8.87 10.12 -11.15
C SER A 109 9.04 11.44 -11.91
N SER A 110 9.54 11.33 -13.14
CA SER A 110 9.71 12.46 -14.03
C SER A 110 9.25 12.06 -15.42
N LYS A 111 8.30 12.80 -15.97
CA LYS A 111 7.80 12.66 -17.32
C LYS A 111 8.24 13.84 -18.16
N TYR A 112 8.90 13.59 -19.29
CA TYR A 112 9.46 14.63 -20.14
C TYR A 112 9.03 14.45 -21.60
N TYR A 113 8.40 15.48 -22.15
CA TYR A 113 8.00 15.54 -23.57
C TYR A 113 9.17 16.07 -24.40
N VAL A 114 9.92 15.16 -25.02
CA VAL A 114 11.04 15.50 -25.90
C VAL A 114 10.53 16.16 -27.17
N THR A 115 9.48 15.59 -27.75
CA THR A 115 8.71 16.14 -28.88
C THR A 115 7.21 15.95 -28.61
N LYS A 116 6.35 16.33 -29.55
CA LYS A 116 4.90 16.09 -29.45
C LYS A 116 4.56 14.60 -29.42
N ASP A 117 5.38 13.79 -30.05
CA ASP A 117 5.14 12.36 -30.28
C ASP A 117 6.09 11.47 -29.48
N PHE A 118 7.06 12.04 -28.78
CA PHE A 118 8.07 11.29 -28.03
C PHE A 118 8.13 11.73 -26.58
N VAL A 119 7.88 10.76 -25.67
CA VAL A 119 7.83 10.98 -24.22
C VAL A 119 8.79 10.01 -23.54
N LEU A 120 9.56 10.52 -22.60
CA LEU A 120 10.39 9.77 -21.67
C LEU A 120 9.77 9.84 -20.28
N GLU A 121 9.72 8.70 -19.60
CA GLU A 121 9.33 8.65 -18.19
C GLU A 121 10.35 7.83 -17.41
N LEU A 122 10.85 8.39 -16.32
CA LEU A 122 11.72 7.75 -15.36
C LEU A 122 11.00 7.72 -14.03
N LYS A 123 10.96 6.53 -13.39
CA LYS A 123 10.36 6.34 -12.08
C LYS A 123 11.32 5.59 -11.18
N TYR A 124 11.41 6.04 -9.95
CA TYR A 124 12.16 5.38 -8.88
C TYR A 124 11.26 5.24 -7.66
N ILE A 125 11.23 4.06 -7.06
CA ILE A 125 10.52 3.80 -5.80
C ILE A 125 11.50 3.11 -4.85
N PHE A 126 11.62 3.66 -3.67
CA PHE A 126 12.23 3.02 -2.51
C PHE A 126 11.11 2.51 -1.60
N SER A 127 11.17 1.22 -1.26
CA SER A 127 10.20 0.57 -0.38
C SER A 127 10.90 0.04 0.87
N ASP A 128 10.31 0.32 2.03
CA ASP A 128 10.64 -0.28 3.31
C ASP A 128 9.45 -1.11 3.79
N GLU A 129 9.62 -2.42 3.83
CA GLU A 129 8.66 -3.36 4.35
C GLU A 129 9.07 -3.76 5.76
N ASN A 130 8.37 -3.23 6.74
CA ASN A 130 8.54 -3.57 8.14
C ASN A 130 7.70 -4.80 8.49
N ASN A 131 8.31 -5.77 9.16
CA ASN A 131 7.73 -7.04 9.55
C ASN A 131 7.09 -7.82 8.38
N PRO A 132 7.86 -8.15 7.33
CA PRO A 132 7.33 -8.72 6.09
C PRO A 132 6.65 -10.08 6.25
N LEU A 133 6.91 -10.79 7.34
CA LEU A 133 6.38 -12.13 7.59
C LEU A 133 5.22 -12.16 8.58
N ASN A 134 4.76 -11.00 9.07
CA ASN A 134 3.74 -10.92 10.14
C ASN A 134 4.04 -11.86 11.32
N LYS A 135 5.29 -11.88 11.78
CA LYS A 135 5.69 -12.77 12.89
C LYS A 135 5.90 -11.99 14.16
N SER A 136 5.41 -12.56 15.28
CA SER A 136 5.77 -12.08 16.61
C SER A 136 7.27 -12.10 16.80
N GLN A 137 7.81 -10.99 17.23
CA GLN A 137 9.23 -10.88 17.58
C GLN A 137 9.34 -11.00 19.09
N GLU A 138 9.13 -12.20 19.62
CA GLU A 138 9.33 -12.47 21.04
C GLU A 138 10.73 -12.01 21.48
N GLY A 139 10.75 -11.03 22.39
CA GLY A 139 11.95 -10.55 23.05
C GLY A 139 12.84 -9.58 22.28
N SER A 140 12.54 -9.23 21.04
CA SER A 140 13.31 -8.25 20.28
C SER A 140 12.49 -6.98 19.99
N ARG A 141 13.04 -5.82 20.37
CA ARG A 141 12.52 -4.51 19.97
C ARG A 141 12.92 -4.10 18.54
N SER A 142 13.68 -4.91 17.83
CA SER A 142 14.10 -4.62 16.48
C SER A 142 13.11 -5.19 15.48
N SER A 143 12.41 -4.32 14.80
CA SER A 143 11.59 -4.69 13.63
C SER A 143 12.49 -5.26 12.52
N VAL A 144 12.05 -6.33 11.88
CA VAL A 144 12.71 -6.83 10.67
C VAL A 144 12.28 -5.94 9.50
N HIS A 145 13.25 -5.37 8.81
CA HIS A 145 13.03 -4.56 7.63
C HIS A 145 13.50 -5.27 6.38
N ARG A 146 12.74 -5.16 5.32
CA ARG A 146 13.14 -5.56 3.98
C ARG A 146 13.05 -4.36 3.05
N PHE A 147 14.19 -3.97 2.50
CA PHE A 147 14.28 -2.84 1.59
C PHE A 147 14.25 -3.32 0.15
N ASN A 148 13.53 -2.58 -0.69
CA ASN A 148 13.49 -2.81 -2.12
C ASN A 148 13.64 -1.48 -2.88
N ASN A 149 14.25 -1.56 -4.07
CA ASN A 149 14.40 -0.44 -4.97
C ASN A 149 13.85 -0.84 -6.33
N HIS A 150 12.96 -0.03 -6.87
CA HIS A 150 12.39 -0.21 -8.19
C HIS A 150 12.74 0.98 -9.08
N ILE A 151 13.32 0.69 -10.26
CA ILE A 151 13.62 1.69 -11.28
C ILE A 151 12.89 1.27 -12.55
N GLU A 152 12.14 2.19 -13.13
CA GLU A 152 11.41 1.99 -14.38
C GLU A 152 11.76 3.11 -15.35
N LEU A 153 12.14 2.74 -16.57
CA LEU A 153 12.32 3.63 -17.70
C LEU A 153 11.28 3.29 -18.77
N SER A 154 10.44 4.23 -19.11
CA SER A 154 9.41 4.07 -20.13
C SER A 154 9.64 5.04 -21.27
N ILE A 155 9.47 4.57 -22.48
CA ILE A 155 9.56 5.34 -23.73
C ILE A 155 8.25 5.16 -24.49
N GLU A 156 7.56 6.26 -24.73
CA GLU A 156 6.31 6.27 -25.50
C GLU A 156 6.53 7.06 -26.79
N TYR A 157 6.21 6.45 -27.92
CA TYR A 157 6.21 7.09 -29.23
C TYR A 157 4.85 6.94 -29.88
N LYS A 158 4.25 8.06 -30.28
CA LYS A 158 2.96 8.10 -31.00
C LYS A 158 3.25 8.10 -32.50
N ILE A 159 2.66 7.13 -33.18
CA ILE A 159 2.70 6.99 -34.64
C ILE A 159 1.49 7.67 -35.26
#